data_82ebf8d3937c248d6d9d95121ca9b6c5
#
_entry.id   82ebf8d3937c248d6d9d95121ca9b6c5
#
_cell.length_a   1.000
_cell.length_b   1.000
_cell.length_c   1.000
_cell.angle_alpha   90.00
_cell.angle_beta   90.00
_cell.angle_gamma   90.00
#
_symmetry.space_group_name_H-M   'P 1'
#
loop_
_entity.id
_entity.type
_entity.pdbx_description
1 polymer ?
#
loop_
_entity_poly.entity_id
_entity_poly.type
_entity_poly.pdbx_seq_one_letter_code
_entity_poly.pdbx_strand_id
1 'polypeptide(L)'
;RDQPRSRGLGDVYKRQKLVRDVKRTLPYAKMVYETLIETYEYIETLPDEKSRQAHLKRMEKELFQEYKPQLKKLTFSQGKLLIKLIDRECNQSSYNLLKAYLGSFRAGFWNIFAGMFGASLKTEYDPKGKDAMTERVVVLVENGLI
;
A
#
# COMPACT_ATOMS: atom_id res chain seq x y z
N ARG A 1 -3.84 -40.26 -5.07
CA ARG A 1 -3.27 -39.43 -4.03
C ARG A 1 -3.96 -38.08 -3.97
N ASP A 2 -4.15 -37.61 -2.76
CA ASP A 2 -4.90 -36.38 -2.52
C ASP A 2 -4.05 -35.11 -2.69
N GLN A 3 -2.74 -35.23 -2.79
CA GLN A 3 -1.84 -34.06 -2.79
C GLN A 3 -2.12 -33.05 -3.89
N PRO A 4 -2.27 -33.40 -5.18
CA PRO A 4 -2.61 -32.43 -6.22
C PRO A 4 -3.97 -31.77 -5.97
N ARG A 5 -4.94 -32.57 -5.49
CA ARG A 5 -6.28 -32.08 -5.19
C ARG A 5 -6.27 -31.15 -3.97
N SER A 6 -5.52 -31.51 -2.92
CA SER A 6 -5.34 -30.67 -1.74
C SER A 6 -4.67 -29.33 -2.09
N ARG A 7 -3.66 -29.37 -2.97
CA ARG A 7 -3.00 -28.14 -3.45
C ARG A 7 -3.97 -27.26 -4.22
N GLY A 8 -4.79 -27.86 -5.11
CA GLY A 8 -5.79 -27.12 -5.86
C GLY A 8 -6.80 -26.43 -4.96
N LEU A 9 -7.29 -27.12 -3.94
CA LEU A 9 -8.21 -26.53 -2.96
C LEU A 9 -7.56 -25.44 -2.14
N GLY A 10 -6.30 -25.64 -1.73
CA GLY A 10 -5.54 -24.64 -0.99
C GLY A 10 -5.28 -23.39 -1.82
N ASP A 11 -4.96 -23.56 -3.10
CA ASP A 11 -4.71 -22.46 -4.02
C ASP A 11 -5.99 -21.66 -4.30
N VAL A 12 -7.12 -22.33 -4.49
CA VAL A 12 -8.42 -21.70 -4.65
C VAL A 12 -8.78 -20.88 -3.42
N TYR A 13 -8.58 -21.44 -2.22
CA TYR A 13 -8.84 -20.74 -0.96
C TYR A 13 -7.97 -19.49 -0.81
N LYS A 14 -6.68 -19.60 -1.09
CA LYS A 14 -5.74 -18.48 -1.02
C LYS A 14 -6.12 -17.38 -2.01
N ARG A 15 -6.52 -17.76 -3.21
CA ARG A 15 -6.96 -16.81 -4.23
C ARG A 15 -8.23 -16.08 -3.80
N GLN A 16 -9.21 -16.80 -3.27
CA GLN A 16 -10.46 -16.20 -2.77
C GLN A 16 -10.20 -15.22 -1.63
N LYS A 17 -9.33 -15.57 -0.70
CA LYS A 17 -8.93 -14.71 0.38
C LYS A 17 -8.24 -13.45 -0.16
N LEU A 18 -7.34 -13.61 -1.12
CA LEU A 18 -6.62 -12.51 -1.74
C LEU A 18 -7.56 -11.56 -2.48
N VAL A 19 -8.53 -12.09 -3.24
CA VAL A 19 -9.56 -11.28 -3.91
C VAL A 19 -10.32 -10.43 -2.90
N ARG A 20 -10.77 -11.04 -1.83
CA ARG A 20 -11.49 -10.33 -0.75
C ARG A 20 -10.64 -9.24 -0.12
N ASP A 21 -9.39 -9.55 0.20
CA ASP A 21 -8.48 -8.61 0.84
C ASP A 21 -8.10 -7.46 -0.09
N VAL A 22 -7.89 -7.73 -1.37
CA VAL A 22 -7.64 -6.69 -2.38
C VAL A 22 -8.85 -5.77 -2.53
N LYS A 23 -10.05 -6.33 -2.63
CA LYS A 23 -11.28 -5.52 -2.71
C LYS A 23 -11.45 -4.60 -1.51
N ARG A 24 -11.02 -5.05 -0.34
CA ARG A 24 -11.09 -4.26 0.89
C ARG A 24 -10.03 -3.17 0.96
N THR A 25 -8.80 -3.47 0.56
CA THR A 25 -7.65 -2.57 0.78
C THR A 25 -7.35 -1.65 -0.40
N LEU A 26 -7.67 -2.06 -1.63
CA LEU A 26 -7.36 -1.28 -2.83
C LEU A 26 -7.98 0.13 -2.82
N PRO A 27 -9.25 0.33 -2.40
CA PRO A 27 -9.79 1.68 -2.31
C PRO A 27 -9.01 2.60 -1.38
N TYR A 28 -8.54 2.08 -0.24
CA TYR A 28 -7.71 2.84 0.69
C TYR A 28 -6.34 3.20 0.08
N ALA A 29 -5.74 2.25 -0.64
CA ALA A 29 -4.47 2.51 -1.32
C ALA A 29 -4.61 3.62 -2.35
N LYS A 30 -5.69 3.64 -3.10
CA LYS A 30 -5.96 4.69 -4.09
C LYS A 30 -6.23 6.04 -3.44
N MET A 31 -6.97 6.07 -2.33
CA MET A 31 -7.21 7.31 -1.58
C MET A 31 -5.92 7.89 -1.02
N VAL A 32 -5.07 7.06 -0.44
CA VAL A 32 -3.76 7.48 0.07
C VAL A 32 -2.90 8.02 -1.06
N TYR A 33 -2.88 7.35 -2.19
CA TYR A 33 -2.14 7.77 -3.37
C TYR A 33 -2.58 9.16 -3.86
N GLU A 34 -3.89 9.39 -3.97
CA GLU A 34 -4.43 10.69 -4.38
C GLU A 34 -4.03 11.80 -3.41
N THR A 35 -4.11 11.54 -2.11
CA THR A 35 -3.66 12.48 -1.08
C THR A 35 -2.18 12.80 -1.20
N LEU A 36 -1.37 11.79 -1.49
CA LEU A 36 0.07 11.98 -1.71
C LEU A 36 0.36 12.84 -2.94
N ILE A 37 -0.37 12.63 -4.03
CA ILE A 37 -0.22 13.44 -5.25
C ILE A 37 -0.52 14.91 -4.93
N GLU A 38 -1.64 15.20 -4.29
CA GLU A 38 -2.02 16.56 -3.91
C GLU A 38 -0.96 17.20 -3.01
N THR A 39 -0.45 16.44 -2.05
CA THR A 39 0.59 16.89 -1.14
C THR A 39 1.86 17.28 -1.89
N TYR A 40 2.31 16.43 -2.80
CA TYR A 40 3.54 16.66 -3.53
C TYR A 40 3.39 17.77 -4.58
N GLU A 41 2.23 17.96 -5.17
CA GLU A 41 1.95 19.11 -6.03
C GLU A 41 2.08 20.41 -5.24
N TYR A 42 1.56 20.45 -4.01
CA TYR A 42 1.72 21.61 -3.13
C TYR A 42 3.20 21.84 -2.76
N ILE A 43 3.92 20.78 -2.43
CA ILE A 43 5.35 20.86 -2.07
C ILE A 43 6.18 21.47 -3.18
N GLU A 44 5.86 21.21 -4.45
CA GLU A 44 6.55 21.80 -5.59
C GLU A 44 6.45 23.32 -5.62
N THR A 45 5.40 23.90 -5.03
CA THR A 45 5.22 25.35 -4.99
C THR A 45 6.04 26.03 -3.89
N LEU A 46 6.63 25.24 -2.97
CA LEU A 46 7.41 25.79 -1.86
C LEU A 46 8.83 26.17 -2.31
N PRO A 47 9.39 27.27 -1.74
CA PRO A 47 10.61 27.89 -2.29
C PRO A 47 11.91 27.14 -1.98
N ASP A 48 11.97 26.36 -0.90
CA ASP A 48 13.21 25.73 -0.48
C ASP A 48 12.99 24.30 0.05
N GLU A 49 14.08 23.56 0.17
CA GLU A 49 14.04 22.16 0.60
C GLU A 49 13.63 22.03 2.07
N LYS A 50 14.02 22.98 2.92
CA LYS A 50 13.66 22.97 4.33
C LYS A 50 12.15 23.08 4.52
N SER A 51 11.52 24.00 3.81
CA SER A 51 10.05 24.16 3.81
C SER A 51 9.35 22.92 3.27
N ARG A 52 9.88 22.33 2.20
CA ARG A 52 9.35 21.10 1.60
C ARG A 52 9.38 19.94 2.60
N GLN A 53 10.52 19.72 3.25
CA GLN A 53 10.67 18.64 4.23
C GLN A 53 9.78 18.84 5.44
N ALA A 54 9.68 20.06 5.95
CA ALA A 54 8.82 20.38 7.11
C ALA A 54 7.35 20.11 6.77
N HIS A 55 6.89 20.52 5.58
CA HIS A 55 5.52 20.29 5.14
C HIS A 55 5.25 18.80 4.95
N LEU A 56 6.19 18.08 4.32
CA LEU A 56 6.07 16.65 4.08
C LEU A 56 5.90 15.87 5.39
N LYS A 57 6.74 16.16 6.40
CA LYS A 57 6.64 15.52 7.71
C LYS A 57 5.29 15.77 8.37
N ARG A 58 4.80 17.01 8.29
CA ARG A 58 3.50 17.38 8.83
C ARG A 58 2.38 16.62 8.16
N MET A 59 2.41 16.53 6.83
CA MET A 59 1.39 15.84 6.04
C MET A 59 1.42 14.33 6.28
N GLU A 60 2.59 13.74 6.38
CA GLU A 60 2.73 12.33 6.73
C GLU A 60 2.07 12.04 8.08
N LYS A 61 2.34 12.88 9.07
CA LYS A 61 1.77 12.72 10.41
C LYS A 61 0.24 12.86 10.39
N GLU A 62 -0.28 13.87 9.70
CA GLU A 62 -1.73 14.08 9.56
C GLU A 62 -2.40 12.92 8.83
N LEU A 63 -1.81 12.45 7.75
CA LEU A 63 -2.31 11.32 6.98
C LEU A 63 -2.40 10.06 7.84
N PHE A 64 -1.34 9.76 8.59
CA PHE A 64 -1.33 8.60 9.46
C PHE A 64 -2.35 8.71 10.60
N GLN A 65 -2.52 9.88 11.18
CA GLN A 65 -3.53 10.11 12.22
C GLN A 65 -4.94 9.94 11.69
N GLU A 66 -5.20 10.40 10.47
CA GLU A 66 -6.49 10.26 9.81
C GLU A 66 -6.84 8.80 9.55
N TYR A 67 -5.88 8.01 9.06
CA TYR A 67 -6.13 6.62 8.69
C TYR A 67 -5.92 5.61 9.82
N LYS A 68 -5.32 6.02 10.93
CA LYS A 68 -5.02 5.12 12.05
C LYS A 68 -6.23 4.33 12.55
N PRO A 69 -7.43 4.91 12.76
CA PRO A 69 -8.58 4.14 13.21
C PRO A 69 -8.99 3.05 12.23
N GLN A 70 -8.86 3.32 10.93
CA GLN A 70 -9.19 2.36 9.87
C GLN A 70 -8.13 1.26 9.78
N LEU A 71 -6.85 1.61 9.93
CA LEU A 71 -5.75 0.67 9.94
C LEU A 71 -5.86 -0.33 11.08
N LYS A 72 -6.33 0.12 12.25
CA LYS A 72 -6.54 -0.76 13.42
C LYS A 72 -7.58 -1.86 13.19
N LYS A 73 -8.47 -1.67 12.24
CA LYS A 73 -9.50 -2.65 11.89
C LYS A 73 -9.01 -3.72 10.92
N LEU A 74 -7.83 -3.54 10.36
CA LEU A 74 -7.24 -4.48 9.42
C LEU A 74 -6.51 -5.60 10.15
N THR A 75 -6.53 -6.78 9.57
CA THR A 75 -5.65 -7.86 10.01
C THR A 75 -4.22 -7.52 9.60
N PHE A 76 -3.25 -8.22 10.18
CA PHE A 76 -1.84 -8.07 9.81
C PHE A 76 -1.62 -8.29 8.30
N SER A 77 -2.21 -9.33 7.73
CA SER A 77 -2.15 -9.62 6.29
C SER A 77 -2.71 -8.49 5.45
N GLN A 78 -3.86 -7.94 5.84
CA GLN A 78 -4.50 -6.85 5.14
C GLN A 78 -3.67 -5.57 5.22
N GLY A 79 -3.10 -5.29 6.37
CA GLY A 79 -2.22 -4.14 6.56
C GLY A 79 -0.97 -4.23 5.69
N LYS A 80 -0.36 -5.40 5.65
CA LYS A 80 0.79 -5.67 4.78
C LYS A 80 0.43 -5.49 3.30
N LEU A 81 -0.74 -6.01 2.90
CA LEU A 81 -1.24 -5.86 1.55
C LEU A 81 -1.51 -4.39 1.21
N LEU A 82 -2.10 -3.63 2.11
CA LEU A 82 -2.35 -2.20 1.92
C LEU A 82 -1.06 -1.44 1.59
N ILE A 83 0.01 -1.70 2.34
CA ILE A 83 1.30 -1.06 2.09
C ILE A 83 1.83 -1.43 0.70
N LYS A 84 1.73 -2.68 0.33
CA LYS A 84 2.14 -3.15 -1.00
C LYS A 84 1.34 -2.48 -2.11
N LEU A 85 0.05 -2.29 -1.93
CA LEU A 85 -0.80 -1.64 -2.92
C LEU A 85 -0.54 -0.14 -3.02
N ILE A 86 -0.22 0.53 -1.92
CA ILE A 86 0.23 1.93 -1.95
C ILE A 86 1.54 2.03 -2.73
N ASP A 87 2.47 1.16 -2.48
CA ASP A 87 3.75 1.08 -3.18
C ASP A 87 3.53 0.87 -4.69
N ARG A 88 2.63 -0.02 -5.04
CA ARG A 88 2.24 -0.28 -6.43
C ARG A 88 1.72 0.99 -7.11
N GLU A 89 0.77 1.69 -6.50
CA GLU A 89 0.20 2.92 -7.06
C GLU A 89 1.28 3.98 -7.27
N CYS A 90 2.15 4.16 -6.28
CA CYS A 90 3.23 5.14 -6.35
C CYS A 90 4.27 4.80 -7.43
N ASN A 91 4.61 3.54 -7.58
CA ASN A 91 5.59 3.10 -8.57
C ASN A 91 5.07 3.18 -10.00
N GLN A 92 3.76 3.10 -10.20
CA GLN A 92 3.13 3.28 -11.51
C GLN A 92 2.93 4.75 -11.90
N SER A 93 3.13 5.65 -10.95
CA SER A 93 2.99 7.08 -11.20
C SER A 93 4.11 7.61 -12.08
N SER A 94 3.78 8.53 -12.99
CA SER A 94 4.76 9.31 -13.74
C SER A 94 5.30 10.49 -12.93
N TYR A 95 4.80 10.71 -11.74
CA TYR A 95 5.12 11.85 -10.89
C TYR A 95 6.45 11.61 -10.15
N ASN A 96 7.53 12.20 -10.67
CA ASN A 96 8.89 11.92 -10.18
C ASN A 96 9.12 12.32 -8.73
N LEU A 97 8.51 13.42 -8.27
CA LEU A 97 8.65 13.88 -6.90
C LEU A 97 8.05 12.87 -5.91
N LEU A 98 6.94 12.26 -6.27
CA LEU A 98 6.33 11.19 -5.49
C LEU A 98 7.30 10.03 -5.29
N LYS A 99 7.98 9.61 -6.34
CA LYS A 99 8.97 8.53 -6.28
C LYS A 99 10.16 8.90 -5.40
N ALA A 100 10.59 10.16 -5.45
CA ALA A 100 11.71 10.65 -4.63
C ALA A 100 11.42 10.56 -3.12
N TYR A 101 10.17 10.80 -2.71
CA TYR A 101 9.78 10.79 -1.29
C TYR A 101 9.13 9.48 -0.83
N LEU A 102 8.98 8.51 -1.72
CA LEU A 102 8.32 7.24 -1.41
C LEU A 102 8.99 6.48 -0.25
N GLY A 103 10.33 6.50 -0.20
CA GLY A 103 11.08 5.84 0.86
C GLY A 103 10.78 6.39 2.24
N SER A 104 10.70 7.72 2.37
CA SER A 104 10.36 8.38 3.63
C SER A 104 8.93 8.04 4.07
N PHE A 105 7.98 8.10 3.15
CA PHE A 105 6.60 7.73 3.43
C PHE A 105 6.49 6.27 3.88
N ARG A 106 7.17 5.38 3.18
CA ARG A 106 7.20 3.95 3.49
C ARG A 106 7.74 3.69 4.90
N ALA A 107 8.83 4.37 5.26
CA ALA A 107 9.42 4.25 6.59
C ALA A 107 8.45 4.70 7.69
N GLY A 108 7.77 5.83 7.50
CA GLY A 108 6.76 6.32 8.44
C GLY A 108 5.60 5.35 8.62
N PHE A 109 5.11 4.80 7.52
CA PHE A 109 4.04 3.81 7.54
C PHE A 109 4.46 2.53 8.29
N TRP A 110 5.69 2.06 8.05
CA TRP A 110 6.25 0.90 8.74
C TRP A 110 6.34 1.09 10.24
N ASN A 111 6.76 2.27 10.69
CA ASN A 111 6.86 2.57 12.11
C ASN A 111 5.49 2.49 12.80
N ILE A 112 4.43 2.95 12.13
CA ILE A 112 3.08 2.87 12.66
C ILE A 112 2.63 1.42 12.76
N PHE A 113 2.85 0.62 11.72
CA PHE A 113 2.51 -0.81 11.74
C PHE A 113 3.29 -1.58 12.79
N ALA A 114 4.59 -1.30 12.93
CA ALA A 114 5.40 -1.92 13.97
C ALA A 114 4.83 -1.63 15.37
N GLY A 115 4.40 -0.39 15.61
CA GLY A 115 3.77 -0.01 16.88
C GLY A 115 2.43 -0.70 17.12
N MET A 116 1.65 -0.94 16.05
CA MET A 116 0.33 -1.57 16.17
C MET A 116 0.38 -3.10 16.27
N PHE A 117 1.28 -3.73 15.53
CA PHE A 117 1.33 -5.19 15.39
C PHE A 117 2.57 -5.83 16.02
N GLY A 118 3.48 -5.03 16.56
CA GLY A 118 4.70 -5.53 17.21
C GLY A 118 5.71 -6.18 16.27
N ALA A 119 5.60 -5.92 14.98
CA ALA A 119 6.47 -6.54 13.98
C ALA A 119 7.00 -5.50 12.97
N SER A 120 8.26 -5.65 12.58
CA SER A 120 8.84 -4.86 11.51
C SER A 120 8.51 -5.50 10.18
N LEU A 121 7.88 -4.75 9.29
CA LEU A 121 7.45 -5.22 7.98
C LEU A 121 8.16 -4.47 6.86
N LYS A 122 9.41 -4.83 6.58
CA LYS A 122 10.16 -4.25 5.47
C LYS A 122 9.97 -5.10 4.24
N THR A 123 8.93 -4.84 3.47
CA THR A 123 8.76 -5.52 2.19
C THR A 123 8.36 -4.52 1.12
N GLU A 124 8.86 -4.76 -0.09
CA GLU A 124 8.51 -3.99 -1.27
C GLU A 124 7.57 -4.81 -2.15
N TYR A 125 6.75 -4.12 -2.93
CA TYR A 125 5.88 -4.76 -3.90
C TYR A 125 6.69 -5.26 -5.09
N ASP A 126 6.55 -6.55 -5.41
CA ASP A 126 7.26 -7.20 -6.50
C ASP A 126 6.26 -7.85 -7.46
N PRO A 127 5.71 -7.08 -8.43
CA PRO A 127 4.63 -7.57 -9.29
C PRO A 127 5.06 -8.65 -10.27
N LYS A 128 6.35 -8.77 -10.54
CA LYS A 128 6.88 -9.79 -11.45
C LYS A 128 7.43 -11.02 -10.74
N GLY A 129 7.54 -10.97 -9.41
CA GLY A 129 8.08 -12.04 -8.58
C GLY A 129 7.06 -12.56 -7.59
N LYS A 130 7.34 -12.36 -6.30
CA LYS A 130 6.53 -12.92 -5.20
C LYS A 130 5.10 -12.38 -5.14
N ASP A 131 4.83 -11.20 -5.70
CA ASP A 131 3.51 -10.57 -5.68
C ASP A 131 2.80 -10.67 -7.04
N ALA A 132 3.22 -11.57 -7.92
CA ALA A 132 2.62 -11.75 -9.24
C ALA A 132 1.14 -12.13 -9.19
N MET A 133 0.75 -12.98 -8.24
CA MET A 133 -0.66 -13.34 -8.05
C MET A 133 -1.46 -12.14 -7.56
N THR A 134 -0.91 -11.36 -6.64
CA THR A 134 -1.53 -10.13 -6.16
C THR A 134 -1.75 -9.13 -7.30
N GLU A 135 -0.74 -8.93 -8.15
CA GLU A 135 -0.86 -8.04 -9.31
C GLU A 135 -1.96 -8.48 -10.26
N ARG A 136 -2.05 -9.77 -10.53
CA ARG A 136 -3.10 -10.32 -11.38
C ARG A 136 -4.49 -10.06 -10.81
N VAL A 137 -4.67 -10.30 -9.50
CA VAL A 137 -5.94 -10.05 -8.81
C VAL A 137 -6.30 -8.57 -8.82
N VAL A 138 -5.33 -7.69 -8.57
CA VAL A 138 -5.55 -6.23 -8.57
C VAL A 138 -6.05 -5.77 -9.95
N VAL A 139 -5.40 -6.22 -11.02
CA VAL A 139 -5.80 -5.87 -12.38
C VAL A 139 -7.24 -6.33 -12.66
N LEU A 140 -7.58 -7.54 -12.26
CA LEU A 140 -8.94 -8.07 -12.44
C LEU A 140 -9.98 -7.28 -11.65
N VAL A 141 -9.67 -6.90 -10.41
CA VAL A 141 -10.55 -6.07 -9.58
C VAL A 141 -10.73 -4.69 -10.19
N GLU A 142 -9.63 -4.06 -10.63
CA GLU A 142 -9.68 -2.73 -11.27
C GLU A 142 -10.55 -2.71 -12.53
N ASN A 143 -10.60 -3.81 -13.25
CA ASN A 143 -11.38 -3.94 -14.48
C ASN A 143 -12.79 -4.49 -14.24
N GLY A 144 -13.18 -4.71 -13.00
CA GLY A 144 -14.52 -5.19 -12.66
C GLY A 144 -14.79 -6.64 -13.06
N LEU A 145 -13.73 -7.44 -13.25
CA LEU A 145 -13.86 -8.83 -13.70
C LEU A 145 -14.06 -9.84 -12.57
N ILE A 146 -13.76 -9.42 -11.36
CA ILE A 146 -14.01 -10.26 -10.16
C ILE A 146 -14.40 -9.43 -8.95
#